data_7a9fccdd3fbd17792b166bf6e1bd53ea
#
_entry.id   7a9fccdd3fbd17792b166bf6e1bd53ea
#
_cell.length_a   1.000
_cell.length_b   1.000
_cell.length_c   1.000
_cell.angle_alpha   90.00
_cell.angle_beta   90.00
_cell.angle_gamma   90.00
#
_symmetry.space_group_name_H-M   'P 1'
#
loop_
_entity.id
_entity.type
_entity.pdbx_description
1 polymer ?
#
loop_
_entity_poly.entity_id
_entity_poly.type
_entity_poly.pdbx_seq_one_letter_code
_entity_poly.pdbx_strand_id
1 'polypeptide(L)'
;MNSAFSNLITIKNCRIHDSGRVKLPKLDWEMKSGEAWLVIGPNGGGKAEFIKGLEGQLEISPNELTVEQLAAGQTALYSSAFSQKGSIAIVSLEKAASLIEEERQRDESEIMDKEDEGRTGRQYICEVLGGSSKKGTPLPPIASRLETMPQIKLCGVEKILDRGLRYMSTGEIRRTLLCRALLSGAGLLILSDPFAGLDAESRRILLEFFNTIAKRQLTLADGGTTGTSSTNSGFPRIILSMERWHEIPDAINRVVEFTEKEISFCGSRDEYEKIVEASRQKRLAEREEQKQSFLAELNKIRENNKALSESINNTPLPPSLIKFENVNVGWGDHHVLVNLDWEVKPGVHWLLRGPNGSGKTTILELITGDNMQVFREKVSLFGKRRGSGETIWDIKKQLGIVSYRLHVEYRMVGGTELQDVIISGFHDSIGLYEQATDFEVAAAHEWLKLAGFQGREHQTFSSLSYGEQRAVLIIRAAVKTPRVLILDEPCHGLDENYRQKILDLLETIADTGTTTLLHVTHDPAEVLECEKHILELHPDQEPMYRIIEESN
;
A
#
# COMPACT_ATOMS: atom_id res chain seq x y z
N MET A 1 -6.43 -44.66 5.08
CA MET A 1 -4.96 -44.76 4.97
C MET A 1 -4.42 -43.33 5.03
N ASN A 2 -3.90 -42.93 6.18
CA ASN A 2 -3.35 -41.61 6.39
C ASN A 2 -2.01 -41.51 5.66
N SER A 3 -1.95 -40.83 4.52
CA SER A 3 -0.69 -40.38 3.98
C SER A 3 -0.15 -39.31 4.92
N ALA A 4 0.91 -39.65 5.66
CA ALA A 4 1.58 -38.74 6.58
C ALA A 4 2.16 -37.57 5.78
N PHE A 5 1.51 -36.40 5.82
CA PHE A 5 2.09 -35.15 5.36
C PHE A 5 3.34 -34.88 6.23
N SER A 6 4.52 -34.91 5.62
CA SER A 6 5.76 -34.60 6.34
C SER A 6 5.77 -33.12 6.72
N ASN A 7 6.05 -32.82 7.98
CA ASN A 7 6.27 -31.45 8.43
C ASN A 7 7.53 -30.92 7.75
N LEU A 8 7.41 -29.76 7.11
CA LEU A 8 8.52 -29.05 6.48
C LEU A 8 9.20 -28.08 7.46
N ILE A 9 8.40 -27.42 8.29
CA ILE A 9 8.88 -26.57 9.38
C ILE A 9 8.02 -26.89 10.60
N THR A 10 8.68 -27.04 11.74
CA THR A 10 8.03 -27.23 13.04
C THR A 10 8.65 -26.28 14.04
N ILE A 11 7.83 -25.42 14.61
CA ILE A 11 8.18 -24.48 15.67
C ILE A 11 7.21 -24.74 16.82
N LYS A 12 7.70 -25.27 17.94
CA LYS A 12 6.91 -25.56 19.13
C LYS A 12 7.55 -24.91 20.34
N ASN A 13 6.77 -24.06 21.00
CA ASN A 13 7.21 -23.31 22.19
C ASN A 13 8.59 -22.68 22.00
N CYS A 14 8.77 -21.92 20.92
CA CYS A 14 10.02 -21.23 20.62
C CYS A 14 9.86 -19.73 20.82
N ARG A 15 11.00 -19.04 20.89
CA ARG A 15 11.10 -17.58 20.85
C ARG A 15 11.95 -17.14 19.68
N ILE A 16 11.73 -15.90 19.21
CA ILE A 16 12.60 -15.25 18.24
C ILE A 16 13.35 -14.12 18.96
N HIS A 17 14.66 -14.07 18.77
CA HIS A 17 15.49 -13.05 19.40
C HIS A 17 16.62 -12.56 18.48
N ASP A 18 17.14 -11.38 18.83
CA ASP A 18 18.28 -10.73 18.18
C ASP A 18 19.32 -10.45 19.26
N SER A 19 20.48 -11.10 19.17
CA SER A 19 21.61 -10.89 20.11
C SER A 19 21.16 -10.91 21.58
N GLY A 20 20.26 -11.84 21.93
CA GLY A 20 19.71 -11.99 23.28
C GLY A 20 18.48 -11.14 23.62
N ARG A 21 18.10 -10.16 22.77
CA ARG A 21 16.86 -9.39 22.95
C ARG A 21 15.68 -10.11 22.32
N VAL A 22 14.73 -10.54 23.14
CA VAL A 22 13.51 -11.22 22.67
C VAL A 22 12.66 -10.25 21.83
N LYS A 23 12.29 -10.69 20.64
CA LYS A 23 11.41 -10.01 19.69
C LYS A 23 10.00 -10.61 19.68
N LEU A 24 9.91 -11.95 19.63
CA LEU A 24 8.68 -12.71 19.80
C LEU A 24 8.88 -13.72 20.94
N PRO A 25 8.13 -13.61 22.04
CA PRO A 25 8.40 -14.41 23.24
C PRO A 25 7.90 -15.86 23.13
N LYS A 26 6.84 -16.08 22.35
CA LYS A 26 6.24 -17.40 22.17
C LYS A 26 5.78 -17.58 20.73
N LEU A 27 6.18 -18.71 20.15
CA LEU A 27 5.85 -19.07 18.79
C LEU A 27 5.54 -20.56 18.71
N ASP A 28 4.32 -20.88 18.25
CA ASP A 28 3.86 -22.23 17.94
C ASP A 28 3.30 -22.24 16.52
N TRP A 29 4.02 -22.89 15.58
CA TRP A 29 3.62 -22.92 14.19
C TRP A 29 4.21 -24.11 13.45
N GLU A 30 3.43 -24.71 12.54
CA GLU A 30 3.86 -25.82 11.71
C GLU A 30 3.47 -25.58 10.24
N MET A 31 4.39 -25.91 9.34
CA MET A 31 4.13 -25.93 7.89
C MET A 31 4.27 -27.36 7.38
N LYS A 32 3.23 -27.84 6.70
CA LYS A 32 3.20 -29.19 6.11
C LYS A 32 3.37 -29.14 4.60
N SER A 33 3.69 -30.28 4.01
CA SER A 33 3.73 -30.43 2.56
C SER A 33 2.35 -30.17 1.96
N GLY A 34 2.27 -29.36 0.90
CA GLY A 34 0.99 -28.98 0.24
C GLY A 34 0.32 -27.73 0.83
N GLU A 35 0.90 -27.13 1.87
CA GLU A 35 0.39 -25.87 2.41
C GLU A 35 1.08 -24.68 1.75
N ALA A 36 0.28 -23.67 1.40
CA ALA A 36 0.71 -22.34 1.01
C ALA A 36 0.14 -21.33 2.03
N TRP A 37 1.02 -20.56 2.64
CA TRP A 37 0.69 -19.77 3.81
C TRP A 37 0.61 -18.27 3.51
N LEU A 38 -0.39 -17.62 4.11
CA LEU A 38 -0.42 -16.19 4.31
C LEU A 38 0.02 -15.85 5.73
N VAL A 39 0.95 -14.92 5.86
CA VAL A 39 1.33 -14.27 7.12
C VAL A 39 0.78 -12.86 7.09
N ILE A 40 -0.15 -12.54 7.96
CA ILE A 40 -0.84 -11.25 8.01
C ILE A 40 -0.79 -10.65 9.42
N GLY A 41 -1.04 -9.36 9.55
CA GLY A 41 -1.10 -8.64 10.82
C GLY A 41 -0.66 -7.20 10.69
N PRO A 42 -0.95 -6.36 11.69
CA PRO A 42 -0.59 -4.95 11.69
C PRO A 42 0.93 -4.73 11.71
N ASN A 43 1.35 -3.53 11.36
CA ASN A 43 2.74 -3.12 11.47
C ASN A 43 3.18 -3.13 12.94
N GLY A 44 4.34 -3.77 13.20
CA GLY A 44 4.83 -3.99 14.57
C GLY A 44 4.18 -5.15 15.33
N GLY A 45 3.20 -5.86 14.73
CA GLY A 45 2.50 -6.98 15.35
C GLY A 45 3.31 -8.28 15.47
N GLY A 46 4.50 -8.38 14.89
CA GLY A 46 5.38 -9.56 14.96
C GLY A 46 5.60 -10.28 13.63
N LYS A 47 4.85 -9.92 12.58
CA LYS A 47 4.95 -10.49 11.22
C LYS A 47 6.36 -10.41 10.65
N ALA A 48 6.99 -9.22 10.74
CA ALA A 48 8.33 -8.99 10.19
C ALA A 48 9.40 -9.81 10.93
N GLU A 49 9.30 -9.89 12.25
CA GLU A 49 10.20 -10.68 13.08
C GLU A 49 10.09 -12.17 12.76
N PHE A 50 8.87 -12.66 12.54
CA PHE A 50 8.63 -14.04 12.13
C PHE A 50 9.30 -14.35 10.78
N ILE A 51 9.11 -13.50 9.78
CA ILE A 51 9.75 -13.66 8.46
C ILE A 51 11.28 -13.63 8.57
N LYS A 52 11.85 -12.68 9.32
CA LYS A 52 13.29 -12.58 9.57
C LYS A 52 13.84 -13.80 10.32
N GLY A 53 13.02 -14.39 11.21
CA GLY A 53 13.34 -15.63 11.89
C GLY A 53 13.40 -16.82 10.91
N LEU A 54 12.43 -16.96 10.02
CA LEU A 54 12.44 -18.00 8.98
C LEU A 54 13.62 -17.84 8.03
N GLU A 55 14.00 -16.61 7.68
CA GLU A 55 15.17 -16.30 6.83
C GLU A 55 16.51 -16.61 7.52
N GLY A 56 16.53 -16.69 8.85
CA GLY A 56 17.75 -16.86 9.65
C GLY A 56 18.48 -15.54 9.94
N GLN A 57 17.85 -14.38 9.73
CA GLN A 57 18.37 -13.09 10.19
C GLN A 57 18.18 -12.89 11.69
N LEU A 58 17.11 -13.46 12.24
CA LEU A 58 16.86 -13.56 13.67
C LEU A 58 16.93 -15.03 14.09
N GLU A 59 17.35 -15.28 15.33
CA GLU A 59 17.51 -16.63 15.85
C GLU A 59 16.18 -17.15 16.41
N ILE A 60 15.76 -18.34 15.96
CA ILE A 60 14.64 -19.10 16.52
C ILE A 60 15.22 -20.13 17.49
N SER A 61 14.89 -20.03 18.78
CA SER A 61 15.35 -20.98 19.80
C SER A 61 14.19 -21.50 20.63
N PRO A 62 14.24 -22.78 21.03
CA PRO A 62 13.28 -23.34 21.96
C PRO A 62 13.30 -22.60 23.31
N ASN A 63 12.13 -22.41 23.91
CA ASN A 63 12.01 -21.89 25.27
C ASN A 63 12.40 -22.96 26.27
N GLU A 64 12.96 -22.56 27.40
CA GLU A 64 13.18 -23.47 28.54
C GLU A 64 11.82 -23.90 29.12
N LEU A 65 11.64 -25.21 29.28
CA LEU A 65 10.44 -25.79 29.86
C LEU A 65 10.56 -25.90 31.36
N THR A 66 9.51 -25.52 32.10
CA THR A 66 9.42 -25.75 33.53
C THR A 66 9.23 -27.25 33.81
N VAL A 67 9.53 -27.70 35.05
CA VAL A 67 9.34 -29.09 35.47
C VAL A 67 7.87 -29.53 35.30
N GLU A 68 6.93 -28.64 35.56
CA GLU A 68 5.49 -28.89 35.38
C GLU A 68 5.11 -29.05 33.89
N GLN A 69 5.68 -28.26 33.01
CA GLN A 69 5.47 -28.35 31.57
C GLN A 69 6.06 -29.65 31.00
N LEU A 70 7.23 -30.05 31.44
CA LEU A 70 7.84 -31.35 31.10
C LEU A 70 6.99 -32.52 31.59
N ALA A 71 6.48 -32.45 32.82
CA ALA A 71 5.58 -33.46 33.38
C ALA A 71 4.24 -33.54 32.61
N ALA A 72 3.77 -32.42 32.04
CA ALA A 72 2.58 -32.35 31.18
C ALA A 72 2.85 -32.83 29.74
N GLY A 73 4.07 -33.30 29.42
CA GLY A 73 4.43 -33.77 28.06
C GLY A 73 4.59 -32.66 27.02
N GLN A 74 4.77 -31.41 27.45
CA GLN A 74 5.06 -30.32 26.52
C GLN A 74 6.47 -30.45 25.94
N THR A 75 6.63 -30.04 24.68
CA THR A 75 7.91 -30.06 23.95
C THR A 75 8.24 -28.69 23.41
N ALA A 76 9.51 -28.32 23.46
CA ALA A 76 10.02 -27.14 22.77
C ALA A 76 11.00 -27.59 21.68
N LEU A 77 10.70 -27.25 20.41
CA LEU A 77 11.44 -27.77 19.27
C LEU A 77 11.39 -26.80 18.11
N TYR A 78 12.55 -26.56 17.49
CA TYR A 78 12.65 -25.96 16.17
C TYR A 78 13.27 -26.93 15.18
N SER A 79 12.59 -27.16 14.07
CA SER A 79 13.08 -27.96 12.94
C SER A 79 12.62 -27.37 11.63
N SER A 80 13.52 -27.29 10.64
CA SER A 80 13.22 -26.79 9.30
C SER A 80 13.93 -27.62 8.24
N ALA A 81 13.18 -28.05 7.22
CA ALA A 81 13.74 -28.66 6.02
C ALA A 81 14.55 -27.67 5.16
N PHE A 82 14.45 -26.37 5.44
CA PHE A 82 15.09 -25.28 4.71
C PHE A 82 16.27 -24.65 5.45
N SER A 83 16.97 -25.40 6.28
CA SER A 83 18.10 -24.90 7.10
C SER A 83 19.39 -24.69 6.33
N GLN A 84 19.49 -25.17 5.07
CA GLN A 84 20.69 -24.96 4.24
C GLN A 84 20.69 -23.52 3.68
N LYS A 85 21.88 -22.91 3.62
CA LYS A 85 22.04 -21.58 3.02
C LYS A 85 21.58 -21.58 1.57
N GLY A 86 20.70 -20.66 1.20
CA GLY A 86 20.12 -20.54 -0.15
C GLY A 86 18.87 -21.40 -0.38
N SER A 87 18.41 -22.19 0.61
CA SER A 87 17.15 -22.95 0.50
C SER A 87 15.90 -22.09 0.64
N ILE A 88 16.04 -20.84 1.13
CA ILE A 88 14.98 -19.85 1.23
C ILE A 88 15.33 -18.64 0.37
N ALA A 89 14.41 -18.22 -0.50
CA ALA A 89 14.50 -16.99 -1.26
C ALA A 89 13.42 -16.00 -0.80
N ILE A 90 13.81 -14.74 -0.65
CA ILE A 90 12.89 -13.67 -0.24
C ILE A 90 12.85 -12.57 -1.28
N VAL A 91 11.64 -12.13 -1.61
CA VAL A 91 11.37 -10.96 -2.46
C VAL A 91 10.56 -9.98 -1.64
N SER A 92 11.09 -8.77 -1.43
CA SER A 92 10.46 -7.70 -0.66
C SER A 92 10.74 -6.34 -1.27
N LEU A 93 9.99 -5.32 -0.82
CA LEU A 93 10.25 -3.92 -1.14
C LEU A 93 11.65 -3.48 -0.70
N GLU A 94 12.05 -3.89 0.49
CA GLU A 94 13.36 -3.56 1.05
C GLU A 94 14.49 -4.11 0.19
N LYS A 95 14.36 -5.36 -0.31
CA LYS A 95 15.34 -5.96 -1.23
C LYS A 95 15.36 -5.26 -2.59
N ALA A 96 14.21 -4.81 -3.08
CA ALA A 96 14.15 -4.03 -4.31
C ALA A 96 14.84 -2.67 -4.15
N ALA A 97 14.56 -1.96 -3.06
CA ALA A 97 15.21 -0.69 -2.75
C ALA A 97 16.72 -0.85 -2.54
N SER A 98 17.14 -1.90 -1.82
CA SER A 98 18.56 -2.22 -1.60
C SER A 98 19.30 -2.54 -2.92
N LEU A 99 18.64 -3.21 -3.86
CA LEU A 99 19.21 -3.49 -5.18
C LEU A 99 19.43 -2.20 -5.98
N ILE A 100 18.45 -1.28 -5.95
CA ILE A 100 18.57 0.02 -6.64
C ILE A 100 19.72 0.83 -6.04
N GLU A 101 19.83 0.84 -4.72
CA GLU A 101 20.92 1.55 -4.04
C GLU A 101 22.29 0.91 -4.34
N GLU A 102 22.38 -0.41 -4.37
CA GLU A 102 23.60 -1.13 -4.80
C GLU A 102 24.01 -0.73 -6.21
N GLU A 103 23.06 -0.63 -7.16
CA GLU A 103 23.33 -0.18 -8.52
C GLU A 103 23.76 1.29 -8.59
N ARG A 104 23.24 2.14 -7.74
CA ARG A 104 23.68 3.57 -7.63
C ARG A 104 25.11 3.66 -7.12
N GLN A 105 25.47 2.89 -6.09
CA GLN A 105 26.82 2.87 -5.53
C GLN A 105 27.87 2.29 -6.49
N ARG A 106 27.44 1.48 -7.48
CA ARG A 106 28.29 0.93 -8.54
C ARG A 106 28.42 1.86 -9.75
N ASP A 107 27.87 3.07 -9.68
CA ASP A 107 27.90 4.03 -10.77
C ASP A 107 29.32 4.54 -11.02
N GLU A 108 29.84 4.28 -12.21
CA GLU A 108 31.15 4.72 -12.68
C GLU A 108 31.05 5.78 -13.80
N SER A 109 29.86 6.38 -14.01
CA SER A 109 29.61 7.35 -15.09
C SER A 109 30.57 8.53 -15.05
N GLU A 110 30.87 9.04 -13.84
CA GLU A 110 31.82 10.14 -13.65
C GLU A 110 33.27 9.76 -14.00
N ILE A 111 33.64 8.47 -13.84
CA ILE A 111 35.00 7.96 -14.12
C ILE A 111 35.17 7.63 -15.59
N MET A 112 34.10 7.15 -16.24
CA MET A 112 34.14 6.63 -17.61
C MET A 112 33.84 7.67 -18.68
N ASP A 113 33.37 8.87 -18.28
CA ASP A 113 32.88 9.95 -19.17
C ASP A 113 31.84 9.44 -20.19
N LYS A 114 31.07 8.43 -19.75
CA LYS A 114 29.96 7.77 -20.47
C LYS A 114 28.89 7.36 -19.48
N GLU A 115 27.66 7.31 -19.98
CA GLU A 115 26.53 6.79 -19.23
C GLU A 115 26.77 5.31 -18.87
N ASP A 116 26.75 4.99 -17.57
CA ASP A 116 26.88 3.63 -17.07
C ASP A 116 25.51 3.01 -16.88
N GLU A 117 25.10 2.14 -17.79
CA GLU A 117 23.79 1.46 -17.73
C GLU A 117 23.64 0.50 -16.53
N GLY A 118 24.74 0.21 -15.78
CA GLY A 118 24.74 -0.74 -14.69
C GLY A 118 24.56 -2.19 -15.16
N ARG A 119 24.17 -3.08 -14.24
CA ARG A 119 23.83 -4.47 -14.59
C ARG A 119 22.48 -4.53 -15.31
N THR A 120 22.39 -5.36 -16.35
CA THR A 120 21.11 -5.67 -16.98
C THR A 120 20.35 -6.73 -16.18
N GLY A 121 19.03 -6.82 -16.39
CA GLY A 121 18.20 -7.88 -15.80
C GLY A 121 18.74 -9.28 -16.12
N ARG A 122 19.24 -9.50 -17.36
CA ARG A 122 19.86 -10.75 -17.80
C ARG A 122 21.11 -11.08 -16.97
N GLN A 123 22.01 -10.12 -16.79
CA GLN A 123 23.21 -10.31 -15.97
C GLN A 123 22.85 -10.68 -14.54
N TYR A 124 21.93 -9.94 -13.94
CA TYR A 124 21.49 -10.13 -12.57
C TYR A 124 20.83 -11.50 -12.34
N ILE A 125 20.01 -11.97 -13.27
CA ILE A 125 19.40 -13.29 -13.21
C ILE A 125 20.47 -14.39 -13.41
N CYS A 126 21.41 -14.19 -14.32
CA CYS A 126 22.48 -15.17 -14.58
C CYS A 126 23.42 -15.40 -13.39
N GLU A 127 23.54 -14.46 -12.45
CA GLU A 127 24.38 -14.65 -11.26
C GLU A 127 24.00 -15.90 -10.45
N VAL A 128 22.71 -16.25 -10.36
CA VAL A 128 22.27 -17.48 -9.66
C VAL A 128 22.39 -18.74 -10.52
N LEU A 129 22.66 -18.57 -11.81
CA LEU A 129 22.86 -19.67 -12.76
C LEU A 129 24.35 -19.90 -13.11
N GLY A 130 25.26 -19.46 -12.24
CA GLY A 130 26.70 -19.61 -12.40
C GLY A 130 27.39 -18.43 -13.08
N GLY A 131 26.70 -17.31 -13.29
CA GLY A 131 27.29 -16.06 -13.77
C GLY A 131 28.08 -15.32 -12.68
N SER A 132 28.86 -14.34 -13.09
CA SER A 132 29.63 -13.46 -12.19
C SER A 132 28.95 -12.12 -12.03
N SER A 133 28.97 -11.58 -10.80
CA SER A 133 28.52 -10.21 -10.52
C SER A 133 29.53 -9.13 -10.92
N LYS A 134 30.73 -9.53 -11.38
CA LYS A 134 31.79 -8.59 -11.79
C LYS A 134 31.49 -8.03 -13.18
N LYS A 135 31.59 -6.72 -13.32
CA LYS A 135 31.45 -5.99 -14.58
C LYS A 135 32.44 -6.49 -15.63
N GLY A 136 31.99 -6.63 -16.88
CA GLY A 136 32.83 -7.09 -17.98
C GLY A 136 33.08 -8.62 -18.06
N THR A 137 32.52 -9.41 -17.14
CA THR A 137 32.60 -10.87 -17.20
C THR A 137 31.64 -11.41 -18.26
N PRO A 138 32.06 -12.35 -19.14
CA PRO A 138 31.18 -12.99 -20.11
C PRO A 138 30.00 -13.68 -19.42
N LEU A 139 28.83 -13.59 -20.02
CA LEU A 139 27.63 -14.28 -19.54
C LEU A 139 27.81 -15.81 -19.69
N PRO A 140 27.25 -16.60 -18.77
CA PRO A 140 27.26 -18.04 -18.87
C PRO A 140 26.48 -18.50 -20.12
N PRO A 141 26.78 -19.70 -20.70
CA PRO A 141 26.10 -20.18 -21.90
C PRO A 141 24.57 -20.26 -21.79
N ILE A 142 24.06 -20.40 -20.57
CA ILE A 142 22.63 -20.45 -20.29
C ILE A 142 21.92 -19.12 -20.58
N ALA A 143 22.65 -18.00 -20.59
CA ALA A 143 22.08 -16.66 -20.81
C ALA A 143 21.37 -16.52 -22.17
N SER A 144 21.84 -17.23 -23.20
CA SER A 144 21.23 -17.26 -24.54
C SER A 144 19.92 -18.05 -24.61
N ARG A 145 19.60 -18.82 -23.56
CA ARG A 145 18.37 -19.62 -23.47
C ARG A 145 17.39 -19.10 -22.43
N LEU A 146 17.71 -18.01 -21.73
CA LEU A 146 16.84 -17.49 -20.69
C LEU A 146 15.40 -17.25 -21.19
N GLU A 147 15.23 -16.66 -22.36
CA GLU A 147 13.91 -16.35 -22.95
C GLU A 147 13.03 -17.58 -23.15
N THR A 148 13.64 -18.77 -23.26
CA THR A 148 12.90 -20.04 -23.41
C THR A 148 12.48 -20.64 -22.08
N MET A 149 12.98 -20.12 -20.96
CA MET A 149 12.67 -20.65 -19.63
C MET A 149 11.24 -20.28 -19.18
N PRO A 150 10.48 -21.25 -18.64
CA PRO A 150 9.12 -20.98 -18.17
C PRO A 150 9.04 -19.88 -17.12
N GLN A 151 10.06 -19.75 -16.26
CA GLN A 151 10.11 -18.76 -15.19
C GLN A 151 10.21 -17.32 -15.74
N ILE A 152 10.95 -17.11 -16.81
CA ILE A 152 11.09 -15.81 -17.49
C ILE A 152 9.72 -15.36 -18.02
N LYS A 153 9.03 -16.26 -18.74
CA LYS A 153 7.68 -15.99 -19.27
C LYS A 153 6.66 -15.76 -18.17
N LEU A 154 6.71 -16.59 -17.13
CA LEU A 154 5.80 -16.51 -16.00
C LEU A 154 5.93 -15.19 -15.22
N CYS A 155 7.14 -14.64 -15.13
CA CYS A 155 7.39 -13.33 -14.50
C CYS A 155 7.19 -12.14 -15.45
N GLY A 156 6.95 -12.36 -16.75
CA GLY A 156 6.76 -11.32 -17.75
C GLY A 156 7.97 -10.40 -17.89
N VAL A 157 9.19 -10.97 -17.84
CA VAL A 157 10.45 -10.19 -17.90
C VAL A 157 11.18 -10.31 -19.24
N GLU A 158 10.64 -11.01 -20.24
CA GLU A 158 11.28 -11.26 -21.53
C GLU A 158 11.78 -9.97 -22.21
N LYS A 159 10.90 -8.95 -22.24
CA LYS A 159 11.16 -7.68 -22.94
C LYS A 159 12.12 -6.75 -22.20
N ILE A 160 12.41 -7.03 -20.94
CA ILE A 160 13.22 -6.16 -20.07
C ILE A 160 14.54 -6.79 -19.65
N LEU A 161 14.84 -8.03 -20.12
CA LEU A 161 16.08 -8.75 -19.76
C LEU A 161 17.34 -7.94 -20.03
N ASP A 162 17.39 -7.23 -21.14
CA ASP A 162 18.58 -6.47 -21.55
C ASP A 162 18.53 -4.99 -21.14
N ARG A 163 17.50 -4.58 -20.39
CA ARG A 163 17.41 -3.25 -19.81
C ARG A 163 18.27 -3.19 -18.54
N GLY A 164 18.98 -2.06 -18.34
CA GLY A 164 19.71 -1.78 -17.11
C GLY A 164 18.77 -1.69 -15.90
N LEU A 165 19.15 -2.27 -14.75
CA LEU A 165 18.33 -2.29 -13.54
C LEU A 165 17.95 -0.88 -13.07
N ARG A 166 18.79 0.12 -13.32
CA ARG A 166 18.53 1.53 -12.97
C ARG A 166 17.36 2.15 -13.73
N TYR A 167 17.08 1.63 -14.93
CA TYR A 167 16.04 2.13 -15.83
C TYR A 167 14.75 1.31 -15.75
N MET A 168 14.68 0.36 -14.82
CA MET A 168 13.49 -0.44 -14.57
C MET A 168 12.56 0.26 -13.58
N SER A 169 11.26 0.18 -13.84
CA SER A 169 10.24 0.57 -12.88
C SER A 169 10.29 -0.34 -11.63
N THR A 170 9.69 0.12 -10.53
CA THR A 170 9.60 -0.69 -9.31
C THR A 170 8.97 -2.06 -9.55
N GLY A 171 7.94 -2.13 -10.40
CA GLY A 171 7.30 -3.39 -10.78
C GLY A 171 8.22 -4.30 -11.60
N GLU A 172 8.98 -3.74 -12.53
CA GLU A 172 9.97 -4.48 -13.34
C GLU A 172 11.11 -5.05 -12.48
N ILE A 173 11.63 -4.25 -11.54
CA ILE A 173 12.64 -4.71 -10.57
C ILE A 173 12.11 -5.87 -9.74
N ARG A 174 10.88 -5.80 -9.24
CA ARG A 174 10.29 -6.88 -8.43
C ARG A 174 10.11 -8.16 -9.24
N ARG A 175 9.62 -8.07 -10.47
CA ARG A 175 9.47 -9.23 -11.35
C ARG A 175 10.84 -9.85 -11.69
N THR A 176 11.87 -9.04 -11.83
CA THR A 176 13.25 -9.50 -12.04
C THR A 176 13.80 -10.21 -10.80
N LEU A 177 13.57 -9.67 -9.59
CA LEU A 177 13.90 -10.32 -8.32
C LEU A 177 13.17 -11.65 -8.14
N LEU A 178 11.88 -11.68 -8.47
CA LEU A 178 11.06 -12.89 -8.39
C LEU A 178 11.57 -13.96 -9.36
N CYS A 179 11.88 -13.58 -10.59
CA CYS A 179 12.44 -14.48 -11.59
C CYS A 179 13.78 -15.08 -11.11
N ARG A 180 14.67 -14.23 -10.58
CA ARG A 180 15.94 -14.69 -9.99
C ARG A 180 15.71 -15.65 -8.81
N ALA A 181 14.75 -15.35 -7.93
CA ALA A 181 14.42 -16.21 -6.81
C ALA A 181 13.92 -17.59 -7.25
N LEU A 182 13.09 -17.66 -8.30
CA LEU A 182 12.64 -18.94 -8.88
C LEU A 182 13.77 -19.75 -9.51
N LEU A 183 14.73 -19.08 -10.13
CA LEU A 183 15.85 -19.73 -10.79
C LEU A 183 16.99 -20.07 -9.82
N SER A 184 16.96 -19.60 -8.58
CA SER A 184 17.97 -19.91 -7.55
C SER A 184 17.92 -21.35 -7.03
N GLY A 185 16.83 -22.10 -7.33
CA GLY A 185 16.63 -23.44 -6.80
C GLY A 185 16.20 -23.49 -5.33
N ALA A 186 15.78 -22.36 -4.75
CA ALA A 186 15.27 -22.31 -3.39
C ALA A 186 14.03 -23.21 -3.23
N GLY A 187 13.95 -23.94 -2.11
CA GLY A 187 12.82 -24.80 -1.78
C GLY A 187 11.63 -24.05 -1.16
N LEU A 188 11.90 -22.86 -0.59
CA LEU A 188 10.90 -21.96 0.01
C LEU A 188 11.07 -20.56 -0.56
N LEU A 189 9.97 -19.96 -1.02
CA LEU A 189 9.89 -18.58 -1.48
C LEU A 189 9.00 -17.78 -0.52
N ILE A 190 9.57 -16.75 0.07
CA ILE A 190 8.85 -15.81 0.93
C ILE A 190 8.71 -14.50 0.17
N LEU A 191 7.48 -14.00 0.05
CA LEU A 191 7.15 -12.77 -0.65
C LEU A 191 6.51 -11.80 0.33
N SER A 192 7.18 -10.68 0.55
CA SER A 192 6.69 -9.63 1.44
C SER A 192 6.09 -8.51 0.63
N ASP A 193 4.79 -8.27 0.84
CA ASP A 193 3.97 -7.26 0.18
C ASP A 193 4.19 -7.21 -1.35
N PRO A 194 4.00 -8.35 -2.04
CA PRO A 194 4.36 -8.47 -3.45
C PRO A 194 3.57 -7.52 -4.37
N PHE A 195 2.41 -7.05 -3.94
CA PHE A 195 1.51 -6.20 -4.73
C PHE A 195 1.62 -4.70 -4.43
N ALA A 196 2.31 -4.31 -3.35
CA ALA A 196 2.40 -2.91 -2.95
C ALA A 196 3.06 -2.03 -4.02
N GLY A 197 2.42 -0.92 -4.41
CA GLY A 197 2.95 0.04 -5.40
C GLY A 197 3.05 -0.50 -6.83
N LEU A 198 2.33 -1.58 -7.17
CA LEU A 198 2.22 -2.08 -8.53
C LEU A 198 0.98 -1.52 -9.22
N ASP A 199 1.13 -1.23 -10.52
CA ASP A 199 0.00 -0.96 -11.38
C ASP A 199 -0.87 -2.22 -11.62
N ALA A 200 -2.07 -2.03 -12.15
CA ALA A 200 -3.05 -3.10 -12.35
C ALA A 200 -2.52 -4.25 -13.23
N GLU A 201 -1.73 -3.94 -14.27
CA GLU A 201 -1.17 -4.95 -15.18
C GLU A 201 -0.08 -5.79 -14.50
N SER A 202 0.85 -5.14 -13.80
CA SER A 202 1.89 -5.83 -13.03
C SER A 202 1.29 -6.70 -11.92
N ARG A 203 0.22 -6.23 -11.29
CA ARG A 203 -0.54 -6.96 -10.27
C ARG A 203 -1.22 -8.19 -10.87
N ARG A 204 -1.89 -8.07 -12.02
CA ARG A 204 -2.52 -9.19 -12.72
C ARG A 204 -1.51 -10.29 -13.06
N ILE A 205 -0.35 -9.92 -13.60
CA ILE A 205 0.71 -10.88 -13.95
C ILE A 205 1.17 -11.66 -12.70
N LEU A 206 1.34 -10.98 -11.57
CA LEU A 206 1.75 -11.64 -10.32
C LEU A 206 0.65 -12.55 -9.75
N LEU A 207 -0.61 -12.16 -9.79
CA LEU A 207 -1.73 -13.02 -9.36
C LEU A 207 -1.81 -14.29 -10.20
N GLU A 208 -1.71 -14.19 -11.53
CA GLU A 208 -1.67 -15.35 -12.43
C GLU A 208 -0.48 -16.27 -12.13
N PHE A 209 0.68 -15.67 -11.84
CA PHE A 209 1.87 -16.38 -11.41
C PHE A 209 1.61 -17.23 -10.15
N PHE A 210 1.07 -16.61 -9.07
CA PHE A 210 0.82 -17.32 -7.82
C PHE A 210 -0.19 -18.45 -8.02
N ASN A 211 -1.28 -18.19 -8.72
CA ASN A 211 -2.29 -19.20 -9.01
C ASN A 211 -1.73 -20.37 -9.82
N THR A 212 -0.79 -20.10 -10.74
CA THR A 212 -0.13 -21.14 -11.55
C THR A 212 0.79 -22.03 -10.71
N ILE A 213 1.62 -21.41 -9.84
CA ILE A 213 2.53 -22.18 -8.99
C ILE A 213 1.77 -23.04 -8.01
N ALA A 214 0.76 -22.50 -7.38
CA ALA A 214 0.05 -23.21 -6.34
C ALA A 214 -0.86 -24.32 -6.89
N LYS A 215 -1.49 -24.13 -8.05
CA LYS A 215 -2.19 -25.24 -8.74
C LYS A 215 -1.25 -26.40 -9.01
N ARG A 216 -0.02 -26.15 -9.40
CA ARG A 216 0.99 -27.20 -9.63
C ARG A 216 1.43 -27.89 -8.34
N GLN A 217 1.45 -27.19 -7.21
CA GLN A 217 1.77 -27.79 -5.90
C GLN A 217 0.67 -28.71 -5.40
N LEU A 218 -0.61 -28.36 -5.62
CA LEU A 218 -1.77 -29.18 -5.26
C LEU A 218 -1.85 -30.47 -6.09
N THR A 219 -1.60 -30.41 -7.40
CA THR A 219 -1.64 -31.59 -8.28
C THR A 219 -0.54 -32.61 -7.97
N LEU A 220 0.57 -32.22 -7.36
CA LEU A 220 1.63 -33.13 -6.91
C LEU A 220 1.31 -33.78 -5.55
N ALA A 221 0.40 -33.22 -4.75
CA ALA A 221 -0.06 -33.79 -3.48
C ALA A 221 -1.14 -34.87 -3.66
N ASP A 222 -1.89 -34.86 -4.77
CA ASP A 222 -3.02 -35.77 -5.04
C ASP A 222 -2.64 -37.10 -5.77
N GLY A 223 -1.36 -37.50 -5.70
CA GLY A 223 -1.00 -38.90 -5.99
C GLY A 223 -0.89 -39.30 -7.45
N GLY A 224 0.12 -38.83 -8.12
CA GLY A 224 0.69 -39.51 -9.28
C GLY A 224 1.80 -40.44 -8.84
N THR A 225 1.53 -41.76 -8.74
CA THR A 225 2.54 -42.79 -8.55
C THR A 225 3.50 -42.81 -9.72
N THR A 226 4.78 -42.48 -9.48
CA THR A 226 5.94 -43.25 -9.98
C THR A 226 7.23 -42.75 -9.33
N GLY A 227 7.82 -43.61 -8.55
CA GLY A 227 9.25 -43.93 -8.43
C GLY A 227 10.26 -42.82 -8.09
N THR A 228 10.92 -43.04 -6.95
CA THR A 228 12.24 -42.54 -6.54
C THR A 228 12.41 -41.06 -6.18
N SER A 229 12.56 -40.89 -4.87
CA SER A 229 13.35 -39.85 -4.19
C SER A 229 14.06 -38.82 -5.08
N SER A 230 13.41 -37.69 -5.30
CA SER A 230 14.11 -36.42 -5.52
C SER A 230 13.20 -35.27 -5.12
N THR A 231 13.70 -34.42 -4.26
CA THR A 231 13.08 -33.21 -3.68
C THR A 231 12.92 -32.04 -4.67
N ASN A 232 12.74 -32.32 -5.97
CA ASN A 232 12.69 -31.32 -7.01
C ASN A 232 11.39 -31.37 -7.81
N SER A 233 10.29 -30.96 -7.19
CA SER A 233 9.24 -30.30 -7.96
C SER A 233 9.78 -28.91 -8.31
N GLY A 234 10.00 -28.58 -9.58
CA GLY A 234 10.74 -27.39 -10.05
C GLY A 234 10.18 -26.01 -9.64
N PHE A 235 9.39 -25.91 -8.56
CA PHE A 235 8.87 -24.68 -7.99
C PHE A 235 8.92 -24.69 -6.46
N PRO A 236 9.33 -23.57 -5.81
CA PRO A 236 9.42 -23.43 -4.36
C PRO A 236 8.05 -23.46 -3.68
N ARG A 237 8.01 -23.82 -2.39
CA ARG A 237 6.87 -23.56 -1.52
C ARG A 237 6.70 -22.06 -1.33
N ILE A 238 5.47 -21.60 -1.05
CA ILE A 238 5.18 -20.17 -0.97
C ILE A 238 4.69 -19.80 0.42
N ILE A 239 5.28 -18.73 0.96
CA ILE A 239 4.75 -17.95 2.07
C ILE A 239 4.56 -16.53 1.56
N LEU A 240 3.32 -16.02 1.60
CA LEU A 240 3.03 -14.61 1.37
C LEU A 240 2.98 -13.88 2.72
N SER A 241 3.69 -12.78 2.84
CA SER A 241 3.53 -11.84 3.94
C SER A 241 2.87 -10.60 3.40
N MET A 242 1.67 -10.28 3.87
CA MET A 242 0.87 -9.18 3.34
C MET A 242 0.28 -8.33 4.47
N GLU A 243 -0.04 -7.11 4.13
CA GLU A 243 -0.76 -6.19 5.01
C GLU A 243 -2.26 -6.22 4.77
N ARG A 244 -2.71 -6.72 3.61
CA ARG A 244 -4.08 -6.64 3.13
C ARG A 244 -4.65 -8.02 2.78
N TRP A 245 -5.90 -8.24 3.17
CA TRP A 245 -6.60 -9.50 2.97
C TRP A 245 -7.13 -9.72 1.53
N HIS A 246 -7.61 -8.69 0.87
CA HIS A 246 -8.42 -8.81 -0.35
C HIS A 246 -7.65 -9.16 -1.63
N GLU A 247 -6.33 -9.21 -1.58
CA GLU A 247 -5.47 -9.53 -2.74
C GLU A 247 -4.86 -10.93 -2.68
N ILE A 248 -5.43 -11.82 -1.86
CA ILE A 248 -4.83 -13.13 -1.63
C ILE A 248 -5.13 -14.05 -2.80
N PRO A 249 -4.09 -14.64 -3.43
CA PRO A 249 -4.27 -15.65 -4.46
C PRO A 249 -5.09 -16.84 -3.94
N ASP A 250 -5.95 -17.40 -4.81
CA ASP A 250 -6.81 -18.56 -4.46
C ASP A 250 -6.03 -19.77 -3.98
N ALA A 251 -4.78 -19.80 -4.33
CA ALA A 251 -3.86 -20.87 -4.00
C ALA A 251 -3.38 -20.90 -2.55
N ILE A 252 -3.53 -19.82 -1.81
CA ILE A 252 -3.25 -19.77 -0.38
C ILE A 252 -4.38 -20.51 0.37
N ASN A 253 -4.01 -21.52 1.15
CA ASN A 253 -4.97 -22.36 1.88
C ASN A 253 -4.83 -22.27 3.40
N ARG A 254 -3.78 -21.63 3.91
CA ARG A 254 -3.51 -21.47 5.35
C ARG A 254 -3.19 -20.03 5.68
N VAL A 255 -3.59 -19.59 6.87
CA VAL A 255 -3.36 -18.23 7.37
C VAL A 255 -2.79 -18.28 8.78
N VAL A 256 -1.78 -17.45 9.04
CA VAL A 256 -1.31 -17.11 10.37
C VAL A 256 -1.34 -15.59 10.53
N GLU A 257 -2.03 -15.13 11.58
CA GLU A 257 -2.13 -13.72 11.91
C GLU A 257 -1.35 -13.41 13.19
N PHE A 258 -0.60 -12.32 13.12
CA PHE A 258 0.16 -11.79 14.24
C PHE A 258 -0.45 -10.50 14.75
N THR A 259 -0.71 -10.42 16.07
CA THR A 259 -1.18 -9.21 16.74
C THR A 259 -0.43 -9.10 18.08
N GLU A 260 0.06 -7.90 18.42
CA GLU A 260 0.77 -7.65 19.68
C GLU A 260 1.94 -8.62 19.96
N LYS A 261 2.63 -9.05 18.88
CA LYS A 261 3.76 -10.00 18.89
C LYS A 261 3.39 -11.42 19.31
N GLU A 262 2.15 -11.80 19.16
CA GLU A 262 1.64 -13.15 19.37
C GLU A 262 0.84 -13.61 18.14
N ILE A 263 0.69 -14.93 17.99
CA ILE A 263 -0.21 -15.49 16.98
C ILE A 263 -1.65 -15.36 17.50
N SER A 264 -2.43 -14.48 16.86
CA SER A 264 -3.85 -14.30 17.16
C SER A 264 -4.75 -15.29 16.42
N PHE A 265 -4.32 -15.75 15.24
CA PHE A 265 -5.00 -16.80 14.48
C PHE A 265 -3.98 -17.69 13.77
N CYS A 266 -4.27 -18.99 13.70
CA CYS A 266 -3.54 -19.96 12.91
C CYS A 266 -4.48 -21.07 12.46
N GLY A 267 -4.89 -21.06 11.16
CA GLY A 267 -5.92 -21.96 10.68
C GLY A 267 -6.04 -22.03 9.17
N SER A 268 -7.17 -22.53 8.68
CA SER A 268 -7.50 -22.55 7.26
C SER A 268 -7.92 -21.15 6.78
N ARG A 269 -7.78 -20.92 5.47
CA ARG A 269 -8.26 -19.70 4.82
C ARG A 269 -9.76 -19.50 5.04
N ASP A 270 -10.57 -20.55 4.85
CA ASP A 270 -12.03 -20.48 4.97
C ASP A 270 -12.50 -20.07 6.38
N GLU A 271 -11.78 -20.54 7.41
CA GLU A 271 -12.05 -20.12 8.80
C GLU A 271 -11.74 -18.65 9.02
N TYR A 272 -10.62 -18.19 8.45
CA TYR A 272 -10.20 -16.78 8.56
C TYR A 272 -11.16 -15.84 7.82
N GLU A 273 -11.61 -16.20 6.62
CA GLU A 273 -12.59 -15.42 5.84
C GLU A 273 -13.89 -15.17 6.62
N LYS A 274 -14.37 -16.16 7.36
CA LYS A 274 -15.54 -16.00 8.22
C LYS A 274 -15.31 -15.00 9.36
N ILE A 275 -14.10 -15.01 9.95
CA ILE A 275 -13.74 -14.07 11.02
C ILE A 275 -13.66 -12.65 10.47
N VAL A 276 -13.04 -12.47 9.29
CA VAL A 276 -12.92 -11.16 8.63
C VAL A 276 -14.30 -10.60 8.29
N GLU A 277 -15.20 -11.42 7.72
CA GLU A 277 -16.55 -10.99 7.36
C GLU A 277 -17.38 -10.62 8.60
N ALA A 278 -17.31 -11.40 9.67
CA ALA A 278 -18.00 -11.08 10.92
C ALA A 278 -17.48 -9.75 11.53
N SER A 279 -16.14 -9.54 11.47
CA SER A 279 -15.51 -8.30 11.93
C SER A 279 -15.91 -7.10 11.07
N ARG A 280 -16.06 -7.29 9.75
CA ARG A 280 -16.53 -6.27 8.82
C ARG A 280 -17.96 -5.82 9.15
N GLN A 281 -18.88 -6.77 9.36
CA GLN A 281 -20.25 -6.45 9.68
C GLN A 281 -20.39 -5.71 11.02
N LYS A 282 -19.63 -6.12 12.02
CA LYS A 282 -19.58 -5.39 13.30
C LYS A 282 -19.10 -3.94 13.12
N ARG A 283 -18.03 -3.73 12.35
CA ARG A 283 -17.51 -2.38 12.06
C ARG A 283 -18.53 -1.50 11.34
N LEU A 284 -19.26 -2.05 10.37
CA LEU A 284 -20.28 -1.27 9.65
C LEU A 284 -21.40 -0.79 10.58
N ALA A 285 -21.81 -1.61 11.54
CA ALA A 285 -22.81 -1.20 12.55
C ALA A 285 -22.27 -0.11 13.50
N GLU A 286 -21.03 -0.28 14.00
CA GLU A 286 -20.37 0.70 14.85
C GLU A 286 -20.14 2.04 14.12
N ARG A 287 -19.79 2.00 12.83
CA ARG A 287 -19.61 3.18 11.96
C ARG A 287 -20.91 3.98 11.85
N GLU A 288 -22.04 3.34 11.61
CA GLU A 288 -23.31 4.04 11.45
C GLU A 288 -23.75 4.75 12.73
N GLU A 289 -23.53 4.15 13.90
CA GLU A 289 -23.79 4.78 15.19
C GLU A 289 -22.88 6.02 15.42
N GLN A 290 -21.57 5.86 15.16
CA GLN A 290 -20.60 6.95 15.29
C GLN A 290 -20.90 8.11 14.33
N LYS A 291 -21.29 7.82 13.09
CA LYS A 291 -21.68 8.79 12.07
C LYS A 291 -22.86 9.64 12.52
N GLN A 292 -23.94 9.01 13.02
CA GLN A 292 -25.11 9.74 13.49
C GLN A 292 -24.78 10.69 14.66
N SER A 293 -23.98 10.21 15.61
CA SER A 293 -23.50 11.02 16.73
C SER A 293 -22.67 12.22 16.25
N PHE A 294 -21.74 12.00 15.35
CA PHE A 294 -20.87 13.04 14.80
C PHE A 294 -21.63 14.10 14.01
N LEU A 295 -22.55 13.71 13.13
CA LEU A 295 -23.38 14.64 12.35
C LEU A 295 -24.25 15.52 13.27
N ALA A 296 -24.79 14.95 14.34
CA ALA A 296 -25.58 15.71 15.34
C ALA A 296 -24.73 16.78 16.06
N GLU A 297 -23.51 16.42 16.48
CA GLU A 297 -22.60 17.37 17.15
C GLU A 297 -22.07 18.46 16.20
N LEU A 298 -21.70 18.09 14.95
CA LEU A 298 -21.30 19.08 13.94
C LEU A 298 -22.42 20.11 13.67
N ASN A 299 -23.66 19.67 13.58
CA ASN A 299 -24.80 20.57 13.38
C ASN A 299 -24.97 21.54 14.56
N LYS A 300 -24.83 21.07 15.81
CA LYS A 300 -24.87 21.95 17.00
C LYS A 300 -23.74 23.00 16.98
N ILE A 301 -22.50 22.57 16.63
CA ILE A 301 -21.35 23.47 16.51
C ILE A 301 -21.60 24.53 15.45
N ARG A 302 -22.22 24.17 14.32
CA ARG A 302 -22.59 25.09 13.23
C ARG A 302 -23.71 26.06 13.65
N GLU A 303 -24.74 25.57 14.31
CA GLU A 303 -25.85 26.40 14.80
C GLU A 303 -25.39 27.44 15.81
N ASN A 304 -24.46 27.08 16.70
CA ASN A 304 -23.89 27.99 17.69
C ASN A 304 -22.96 29.06 17.09
N ASN A 305 -22.49 28.87 15.85
CA ASN A 305 -21.58 29.78 15.15
C ASN A 305 -22.12 30.28 13.81
N LYS A 306 -23.38 30.78 13.83
CA LYS A 306 -24.03 31.35 12.63
C LYS A 306 -23.18 32.38 11.87
N ALA A 307 -22.39 33.19 12.58
CA ALA A 307 -21.56 34.23 11.96
C ALA A 307 -20.43 33.67 11.06
N LEU A 308 -19.82 32.50 11.39
CA LEU A 308 -18.81 31.84 10.55
C LEU A 308 -19.46 30.98 9.44
N SER A 309 -20.57 30.32 9.75
CA SER A 309 -21.33 29.57 8.74
C SER A 309 -21.88 30.48 7.63
N GLU A 310 -22.27 31.72 7.97
CA GLU A 310 -22.71 32.71 7.01
C GLU A 310 -21.56 33.23 6.12
N SER A 311 -20.33 33.35 6.61
CA SER A 311 -19.21 33.81 5.80
C SER A 311 -18.72 32.72 4.81
N ILE A 312 -18.86 31.46 5.14
CA ILE A 312 -18.46 30.33 4.28
C ILE A 312 -19.61 29.89 3.36
N ASN A 313 -20.87 29.96 3.85
CA ASN A 313 -22.06 29.47 3.13
C ASN A 313 -22.83 30.55 2.35
N ASN A 314 -22.52 31.83 2.51
CA ASN A 314 -23.23 32.93 1.81
C ASN A 314 -22.81 33.08 0.32
N THR A 315 -21.79 32.38 -0.15
CA THR A 315 -21.53 32.30 -1.58
C THR A 315 -22.34 31.12 -2.13
N PRO A 316 -23.31 31.32 -3.03
CA PRO A 316 -24.07 30.23 -3.61
C PRO A 316 -23.12 29.18 -4.22
N LEU A 317 -23.46 27.92 -4.04
CA LEU A 317 -22.69 26.83 -4.65
C LEU A 317 -22.67 27.04 -6.17
N PRO A 318 -21.50 27.11 -6.78
CA PRO A 318 -21.41 27.21 -8.23
C PRO A 318 -21.97 25.92 -8.85
N PRO A 319 -22.49 25.97 -10.08
CA PRO A 319 -23.00 24.78 -10.76
C PRO A 319 -21.92 23.72 -11.01
N SER A 320 -20.66 24.15 -11.02
CA SER A 320 -19.49 23.29 -11.16
C SER A 320 -18.38 23.70 -10.20
N LEU A 321 -17.76 22.73 -9.52
CA LEU A 321 -16.63 22.95 -8.62
C LEU A 321 -15.31 22.93 -9.38
N ILE A 322 -15.16 22.00 -10.33
CA ILE A 322 -14.01 21.88 -11.22
C ILE A 322 -14.53 21.68 -12.62
N LYS A 323 -14.01 22.42 -13.60
CA LYS A 323 -14.36 22.25 -15.01
C LYS A 323 -13.14 22.39 -15.89
N PHE A 324 -12.88 21.35 -16.67
CA PHE A 324 -11.85 21.29 -17.70
C PHE A 324 -12.56 21.26 -19.05
N GLU A 325 -12.14 22.13 -19.98
CA GLU A 325 -12.72 22.23 -21.31
C GLU A 325 -11.59 22.11 -22.34
N ASN A 326 -11.51 20.96 -23.00
CA ASN A 326 -10.51 20.65 -24.01
C ASN A 326 -9.07 20.91 -23.53
N VAL A 327 -8.74 20.42 -22.32
CA VAL A 327 -7.44 20.67 -21.66
C VAL A 327 -6.36 19.80 -22.27
N ASN A 328 -5.22 20.42 -22.62
CA ASN A 328 -4.07 19.76 -23.22
C ASN A 328 -2.80 20.12 -22.45
N VAL A 329 -2.13 19.13 -21.87
CA VAL A 329 -0.92 19.33 -21.07
C VAL A 329 0.17 18.38 -21.53
N GLY A 330 1.38 18.91 -21.68
CA GLY A 330 2.54 18.12 -22.09
C GLY A 330 3.84 18.92 -21.99
N TRP A 331 4.95 18.23 -22.22
CA TRP A 331 6.31 18.79 -22.22
C TRP A 331 7.05 18.34 -23.49
N GLY A 332 7.40 19.29 -24.37
CA GLY A 332 7.97 18.99 -25.68
C GLY A 332 7.00 18.13 -26.50
N ASP A 333 7.47 16.99 -26.99
CA ASP A 333 6.65 16.05 -27.79
C ASP A 333 5.87 15.06 -26.93
N HIS A 334 6.03 15.11 -25.60
CA HIS A 334 5.35 14.19 -24.68
C HIS A 334 4.04 14.81 -24.20
N HIS A 335 2.92 14.29 -24.71
CA HIS A 335 1.57 14.66 -24.29
C HIS A 335 1.13 13.79 -23.10
N VAL A 336 0.65 14.43 -22.04
CA VAL A 336 0.17 13.76 -20.80
C VAL A 336 -1.35 13.80 -20.72
N LEU A 337 -1.96 14.92 -21.08
CA LEU A 337 -3.41 15.08 -21.19
C LEU A 337 -3.73 15.60 -22.58
N VAL A 338 -4.70 15.01 -23.25
CA VAL A 338 -5.12 15.40 -24.60
C VAL A 338 -6.64 15.51 -24.64
N ASN A 339 -7.12 16.71 -24.98
CA ASN A 339 -8.54 17.03 -25.17
C ASN A 339 -9.41 16.60 -23.97
N LEU A 340 -8.93 16.80 -22.74
CA LEU A 340 -9.67 16.41 -21.54
C LEU A 340 -10.83 17.37 -21.29
N ASP A 341 -12.06 16.83 -21.39
CA ASP A 341 -13.30 17.46 -20.96
C ASP A 341 -13.81 16.75 -19.70
N TRP A 342 -13.86 17.48 -18.57
CA TRP A 342 -14.26 16.90 -17.31
C TRP A 342 -14.89 17.92 -16.38
N GLU A 343 -15.96 17.53 -15.69
CA GLU A 343 -16.71 18.42 -14.79
C GLU A 343 -17.05 17.73 -13.48
N VAL A 344 -16.68 18.36 -12.36
CA VAL A 344 -17.03 17.95 -10.99
C VAL A 344 -18.10 18.87 -10.46
N LYS A 345 -19.28 18.33 -10.15
CA LYS A 345 -20.40 19.04 -9.56
C LYS A 345 -20.44 18.88 -8.04
N PRO A 346 -21.06 19.82 -7.30
CA PRO A 346 -21.23 19.68 -5.84
C PRO A 346 -21.93 18.36 -5.47
N GLY A 347 -21.41 17.65 -4.49
CA GLY A 347 -21.96 16.38 -3.99
C GLY A 347 -21.73 15.17 -4.90
N VAL A 348 -21.06 15.34 -6.04
CA VAL A 348 -20.71 14.23 -6.94
C VAL A 348 -19.27 13.82 -6.67
N HIS A 349 -19.10 12.72 -5.97
CA HIS A 349 -17.78 12.19 -5.60
C HIS A 349 -17.13 11.46 -6.78
N TRP A 350 -15.83 11.67 -6.94
CA TRP A 350 -15.07 11.15 -8.08
C TRP A 350 -13.87 10.30 -7.65
N LEU A 351 -13.74 9.17 -8.33
CA LEU A 351 -12.52 8.38 -8.33
C LEU A 351 -11.67 8.74 -9.56
N LEU A 352 -10.41 9.10 -9.35
CA LEU A 352 -9.41 9.28 -10.40
C LEU A 352 -8.45 8.09 -10.40
N ARG A 353 -8.44 7.29 -11.46
CA ARG A 353 -7.57 6.13 -11.58
C ARG A 353 -6.83 6.07 -12.91
N GLY A 354 -5.79 5.26 -12.97
CA GLY A 354 -4.97 5.04 -14.17
C GLY A 354 -3.58 4.55 -13.80
N PRO A 355 -2.80 4.05 -14.75
CA PRO A 355 -1.45 3.57 -14.50
C PRO A 355 -0.51 4.69 -14.02
N ASN A 356 0.67 4.31 -13.53
CA ASN A 356 1.69 5.28 -13.16
C ASN A 356 2.15 6.05 -14.41
N GLY A 357 2.30 7.37 -14.26
CA GLY A 357 2.63 8.25 -15.38
C GLY A 357 1.46 8.65 -16.28
N SER A 358 0.22 8.23 -15.98
CA SER A 358 -0.96 8.57 -16.79
C SER A 358 -1.46 10.02 -16.66
N GLY A 359 -0.88 10.84 -15.80
CA GLY A 359 -1.28 12.23 -15.62
C GLY A 359 -2.18 12.54 -14.42
N LYS A 360 -2.40 11.58 -13.49
CA LYS A 360 -3.17 11.82 -12.26
C LYS A 360 -2.63 13.01 -11.47
N THR A 361 -1.34 12.99 -11.17
CA THR A 361 -0.67 14.10 -10.47
C THR A 361 -0.77 15.40 -11.24
N THR A 362 -0.65 15.38 -12.56
CA THR A 362 -0.81 16.56 -13.43
C THR A 362 -2.19 17.18 -13.29
N ILE A 363 -3.27 16.37 -13.25
CA ILE A 363 -4.64 16.86 -13.01
C ILE A 363 -4.72 17.54 -11.63
N LEU A 364 -4.18 16.91 -10.59
CA LEU A 364 -4.16 17.49 -9.24
C LEU A 364 -3.39 18.81 -9.21
N GLU A 365 -2.23 18.88 -9.84
CA GLU A 365 -1.41 20.09 -9.92
C GLU A 365 -2.10 21.23 -10.68
N LEU A 366 -2.91 20.92 -11.71
CA LEU A 366 -3.74 21.92 -12.39
C LEU A 366 -4.83 22.49 -11.44
N ILE A 367 -5.41 21.65 -10.60
CA ILE A 367 -6.43 22.06 -9.62
C ILE A 367 -5.80 22.88 -8.49
N THR A 368 -4.68 22.43 -7.94
CA THR A 368 -3.97 23.12 -6.83
C THR A 368 -3.26 24.39 -7.29
N GLY A 369 -2.99 24.53 -8.59
CA GLY A 369 -2.27 25.65 -9.18
C GLY A 369 -0.74 25.49 -9.17
N ASP A 370 -0.25 24.30 -8.82
CA ASP A 370 1.19 24.00 -8.82
C ASP A 370 1.73 23.84 -10.26
N ASN A 371 0.87 23.50 -11.23
CA ASN A 371 1.24 23.44 -12.64
C ASN A 371 0.86 24.73 -13.37
N MET A 372 1.86 25.50 -13.82
CA MET A 372 1.68 26.81 -14.48
C MET A 372 0.95 26.73 -15.83
N GLN A 373 0.84 25.55 -16.46
CA GLN A 373 0.09 25.40 -17.72
C GLN A 373 -1.40 25.65 -17.52
N VAL A 374 -1.92 25.57 -16.28
CA VAL A 374 -3.30 25.89 -15.93
C VAL A 374 -3.77 27.26 -16.43
N PHE A 375 -2.89 28.25 -16.52
CA PHE A 375 -3.22 29.60 -16.98
C PHE A 375 -3.36 29.69 -18.51
N ARG A 376 -2.87 28.71 -19.26
CA ARG A 376 -3.02 28.62 -20.71
C ARG A 376 -4.25 27.82 -21.09
N GLU A 377 -4.64 26.88 -20.24
CA GLU A 377 -5.73 25.95 -20.46
C GLU A 377 -7.08 26.51 -20.00
N LYS A 378 -8.17 25.89 -20.46
CA LYS A 378 -9.52 26.27 -20.04
C LYS A 378 -9.92 25.50 -18.79
N VAL A 379 -9.33 25.89 -17.67
CA VAL A 379 -9.63 25.32 -16.35
C VAL A 379 -10.41 26.35 -15.54
N SER A 380 -11.56 25.95 -15.01
CA SER A 380 -12.36 26.76 -14.10
C SER A 380 -12.48 26.04 -12.74
N LEU A 381 -12.29 26.77 -11.65
CA LEU A 381 -12.44 26.30 -10.28
C LEU A 381 -13.49 27.16 -9.57
N PHE A 382 -14.45 26.51 -8.93
CA PHE A 382 -15.53 27.17 -8.18
C PHE A 382 -16.28 28.23 -9.00
N GLY A 383 -16.49 27.94 -10.30
CA GLY A 383 -17.19 28.82 -11.23
C GLY A 383 -16.34 29.97 -11.81
N LYS A 384 -15.05 30.07 -11.46
CA LYS A 384 -14.13 31.10 -11.99
C LYS A 384 -13.03 30.45 -12.81
N ARG A 385 -12.75 31.01 -14.01
CA ARG A 385 -11.64 30.57 -14.85
C ARG A 385 -10.31 30.94 -14.20
N ARG A 386 -9.34 30.03 -14.24
CA ARG A 386 -8.00 30.28 -13.73
C ARG A 386 -7.33 31.46 -14.45
N GLY A 387 -6.76 32.38 -13.66
CA GLY A 387 -6.15 33.60 -14.17
C GLY A 387 -7.13 34.76 -14.41
N SER A 388 -8.39 34.68 -13.92
CA SER A 388 -9.37 35.75 -14.03
C SER A 388 -9.33 36.78 -12.89
N GLY A 389 -8.31 36.73 -12.03
CA GLY A 389 -8.10 37.65 -10.91
C GLY A 389 -8.34 37.04 -9.52
N GLU A 390 -8.63 35.75 -9.43
CA GLU A 390 -8.68 35.01 -8.19
C GLU A 390 -7.28 34.82 -7.59
N THR A 391 -7.20 34.88 -6.26
CA THR A 391 -5.95 34.58 -5.55
C THR A 391 -5.84 33.08 -5.28
N ILE A 392 -4.62 32.59 -5.04
CA ILE A 392 -4.40 31.21 -4.60
C ILE A 392 -5.09 30.92 -3.28
N TRP A 393 -5.19 31.91 -2.40
CA TRP A 393 -5.87 31.79 -1.12
C TRP A 393 -7.38 31.61 -1.24
N ASP A 394 -8.03 32.27 -2.24
CA ASP A 394 -9.46 32.08 -2.52
C ASP A 394 -9.77 30.64 -2.94
N ILE A 395 -8.81 29.99 -3.58
CA ILE A 395 -8.90 28.58 -3.98
C ILE A 395 -8.62 27.66 -2.80
N LYS A 396 -7.50 27.88 -2.09
CA LYS A 396 -7.09 27.06 -0.94
C LYS A 396 -8.16 27.01 0.16
N LYS A 397 -8.86 28.13 0.41
CA LYS A 397 -9.98 28.15 1.37
C LYS A 397 -11.09 27.14 1.03
N GLN A 398 -11.27 26.80 -0.23
CA GLN A 398 -12.31 25.89 -0.72
C GLN A 398 -11.80 24.47 -1.00
N LEU A 399 -10.47 24.26 -0.95
CA LEU A 399 -9.81 22.97 -1.16
C LEU A 399 -9.27 22.42 0.16
N GLY A 400 -9.51 21.14 0.42
CA GLY A 400 -8.72 20.34 1.35
C GLY A 400 -7.81 19.42 0.55
N ILE A 401 -6.58 19.24 0.98
CA ILE A 401 -5.60 18.41 0.24
C ILE A 401 -4.90 17.48 1.21
N VAL A 402 -4.89 16.20 0.89
CA VAL A 402 -4.12 15.17 1.59
C VAL A 402 -3.21 14.51 0.56
N SER A 403 -1.90 14.68 0.73
CA SER A 403 -0.88 14.10 -0.15
C SER A 403 0.28 13.55 0.66
N TYR A 404 1.14 12.75 0.02
CA TYR A 404 2.36 12.27 0.64
C TYR A 404 3.32 13.42 1.01
N ARG A 405 3.41 14.45 0.14
CA ARG A 405 4.25 15.64 0.39
C ARG A 405 3.86 16.34 1.68
N LEU A 406 2.56 16.58 1.90
CA LEU A 406 2.06 17.20 3.12
C LEU A 406 2.43 16.38 4.37
N HIS A 407 2.37 15.06 4.27
CA HIS A 407 2.77 14.18 5.36
C HIS A 407 4.26 14.35 5.73
N VAL A 408 5.14 14.42 4.74
CA VAL A 408 6.58 14.63 4.97
C VAL A 408 6.84 16.00 5.63
N GLU A 409 6.18 17.05 5.16
CA GLU A 409 6.32 18.41 5.70
C GLU A 409 5.89 18.48 7.18
N TYR A 410 4.78 17.83 7.56
CA TYR A 410 4.34 17.76 8.96
C TYR A 410 5.28 16.96 9.86
N ARG A 411 5.91 15.92 9.35
CA ARG A 411 6.91 15.17 10.12
C ARG A 411 8.16 15.99 10.46
N MET A 412 8.48 16.99 9.65
CA MET A 412 9.61 17.91 9.90
C MET A 412 9.30 18.96 10.97
N VAL A 413 8.02 19.27 11.21
CA VAL A 413 7.57 20.21 12.26
C VAL A 413 7.35 19.43 13.55
N GLY A 414 8.40 18.90 14.15
CA GLY A 414 8.31 18.10 15.38
C GLY A 414 7.73 18.88 16.57
N GLY A 415 6.98 18.20 17.43
CA GLY A 415 6.51 18.75 18.70
C GLY A 415 5.14 19.43 18.67
N THR A 416 4.45 19.52 17.52
CA THR A 416 3.10 20.11 17.41
C THR A 416 2.05 19.14 18.00
N GLU A 417 1.16 19.67 18.84
CA GLU A 417 0.06 18.93 19.43
C GLU A 417 -1.03 18.62 18.40
N LEU A 418 -1.80 17.53 18.59
CA LEU A 418 -2.85 17.13 17.64
C LEU A 418 -3.91 18.21 17.45
N GLN A 419 -4.32 18.87 18.53
CA GLN A 419 -5.26 19.99 18.48
C GLN A 419 -4.74 21.07 17.52
N ASP A 420 -3.50 21.50 17.67
CA ASP A 420 -2.91 22.56 16.86
C ASP A 420 -2.74 22.14 15.38
N VAL A 421 -2.41 20.87 15.14
CA VAL A 421 -2.39 20.32 13.78
C VAL A 421 -3.75 20.46 13.12
N ILE A 422 -4.85 20.12 13.82
CA ILE A 422 -6.19 20.21 13.24
C ILE A 422 -6.60 21.68 13.05
N ILE A 423 -6.37 22.54 14.03
CA ILE A 423 -6.71 23.97 13.96
C ILE A 423 -5.97 24.65 12.81
N SER A 424 -4.70 24.27 12.54
CA SER A 424 -3.94 24.79 11.40
C SER A 424 -4.60 24.54 10.04
N GLY A 425 -5.54 23.58 9.98
CA GLY A 425 -6.35 23.29 8.80
C GLY A 425 -7.33 24.41 8.40
N PHE A 426 -7.80 25.21 9.37
CA PHE A 426 -8.63 26.39 9.09
C PHE A 426 -7.84 27.49 8.39
N HIS A 427 -6.53 27.57 8.66
CA HIS A 427 -5.63 28.62 8.17
C HIS A 427 -4.78 28.18 6.97
N ASP A 428 -4.91 26.94 6.50
CA ASP A 428 -4.08 26.34 5.42
C ASP A 428 -2.57 26.47 5.66
N SER A 429 -2.14 26.53 6.94
CA SER A 429 -0.75 26.67 7.35
C SER A 429 -0.16 25.36 7.87
N ILE A 430 1.17 25.19 7.76
CA ILE A 430 1.88 24.10 8.43
C ILE A 430 2.29 24.61 9.80
N GLY A 431 1.59 24.15 10.84
CA GLY A 431 1.69 24.69 12.20
C GLY A 431 0.69 25.82 12.47
N LEU A 432 0.47 26.09 13.76
CA LEU A 432 -0.46 27.12 14.22
C LEU A 432 0.33 28.39 14.57
N TYR A 433 0.07 29.50 13.87
CA TYR A 433 0.75 30.78 14.04
C TYR A 433 -0.17 31.88 14.57
N GLU A 434 -1.47 31.62 14.62
CA GLU A 434 -2.50 32.54 15.12
C GLU A 434 -3.16 31.96 16.36
N GLN A 435 -3.74 32.81 17.19
CA GLN A 435 -4.45 32.35 18.38
C GLN A 435 -5.78 31.69 17.95
N ALA A 436 -5.97 30.44 18.37
CA ALA A 436 -7.18 29.67 18.08
C ALA A 436 -8.41 30.33 18.70
N THR A 437 -9.50 30.33 17.99
CA THR A 437 -10.83 30.71 18.51
C THR A 437 -11.47 29.53 19.23
N ASP A 438 -12.40 29.82 20.17
CA ASP A 438 -13.17 28.80 20.89
C ASP A 438 -13.91 27.85 19.93
N PHE A 439 -14.35 28.36 18.79
CA PHE A 439 -14.97 27.57 17.72
C PHE A 439 -14.00 26.58 17.11
N GLU A 440 -12.80 27.01 16.73
CA GLU A 440 -11.78 26.15 16.10
C GLU A 440 -11.36 25.05 17.06
N VAL A 441 -11.21 25.37 18.34
CA VAL A 441 -10.91 24.39 19.38
C VAL A 441 -12.04 23.35 19.51
N ALA A 442 -13.30 23.81 19.62
CA ALA A 442 -14.45 22.92 19.74
C ALA A 442 -14.59 22.00 18.51
N ALA A 443 -14.44 22.56 17.30
CA ALA A 443 -14.47 21.80 16.07
C ALA A 443 -13.33 20.78 16.00
N ALA A 444 -12.10 21.17 16.34
CA ALA A 444 -10.95 20.28 16.37
C ALA A 444 -11.16 19.08 17.31
N HIS A 445 -11.76 19.31 18.49
CA HIS A 445 -12.06 18.23 19.44
C HIS A 445 -13.06 17.23 18.88
N GLU A 446 -14.14 17.68 18.22
CA GLU A 446 -15.12 16.77 17.63
C GLU A 446 -14.53 15.96 16.45
N TRP A 447 -13.69 16.57 15.63
CA TRP A 447 -12.98 15.86 14.57
C TRP A 447 -11.97 14.85 15.13
N LEU A 448 -11.25 15.19 16.19
CA LEU A 448 -10.35 14.25 16.88
C LEU A 448 -11.12 13.08 17.48
N LYS A 449 -12.29 13.35 18.09
CA LYS A 449 -13.17 12.31 18.63
C LYS A 449 -13.67 11.36 17.54
N LEU A 450 -14.12 11.89 16.39
CA LEU A 450 -14.54 11.08 15.24
C LEU A 450 -13.42 10.12 14.78
N ALA A 451 -12.20 10.62 14.72
CA ALA A 451 -11.05 9.81 14.30
C ALA A 451 -10.47 8.92 15.42
N GLY A 452 -11.12 8.87 16.59
CA GLY A 452 -10.70 8.01 17.71
C GLY A 452 -9.55 8.55 18.56
N PHE A 453 -9.31 9.87 18.55
CA PHE A 453 -8.25 10.54 19.33
C PHE A 453 -8.79 11.30 20.54
N GLN A 454 -10.00 10.99 21.01
CA GLN A 454 -10.57 11.62 22.20
C GLN A 454 -9.66 11.46 23.42
N GLY A 455 -9.37 12.56 24.12
CA GLY A 455 -8.46 12.58 25.29
C GLY A 455 -6.96 12.56 24.93
N ARG A 456 -6.63 12.70 23.63
CA ARG A 456 -5.26 12.73 23.11
C ARG A 456 -4.89 14.07 22.44
N GLU A 457 -5.67 15.11 22.68
CA GLU A 457 -5.60 16.42 22.02
C GLU A 457 -4.23 17.07 22.15
N HIS A 458 -3.57 16.88 23.30
CA HIS A 458 -2.22 17.40 23.61
C HIS A 458 -1.08 16.43 23.30
N GLN A 459 -1.39 15.28 22.68
CA GLN A 459 -0.34 14.37 22.22
C GLN A 459 0.38 14.98 21.01
N THR A 460 1.70 14.76 20.92
CA THR A 460 2.48 15.25 19.79
C THR A 460 2.25 14.41 18.54
N PHE A 461 2.10 15.05 17.38
CA PHE A 461 1.90 14.41 16.08
C PHE A 461 3.01 13.40 15.75
N SER A 462 4.27 13.73 16.07
CA SER A 462 5.41 12.86 15.80
C SER A 462 5.43 11.55 16.60
N SER A 463 4.67 11.48 17.70
CA SER A 463 4.56 10.26 18.54
C SER A 463 3.55 9.25 18.00
N LEU A 464 2.74 9.64 17.02
CA LEU A 464 1.73 8.80 16.39
C LEU A 464 2.34 7.76 15.45
N SER A 465 1.67 6.63 15.30
CA SER A 465 1.93 5.69 14.21
C SER A 465 1.65 6.34 12.85
N TYR A 466 2.20 5.77 11.79
CA TYR A 466 2.00 6.29 10.43
C TYR A 466 0.52 6.38 10.04
N GLY A 467 -0.28 5.36 10.38
CA GLY A 467 -1.73 5.35 10.12
C GLY A 467 -2.48 6.42 10.91
N GLU A 468 -2.12 6.62 12.18
CA GLU A 468 -2.70 7.70 13.01
C GLU A 468 -2.35 9.08 12.45
N GLN A 469 -1.10 9.29 12.04
CA GLN A 469 -0.69 10.53 11.39
C GLN A 469 -1.52 10.81 10.12
N ARG A 470 -1.80 9.77 9.32
CA ARG A 470 -2.63 9.89 8.12
C ARG A 470 -4.06 10.31 8.45
N ALA A 471 -4.68 9.68 9.46
CA ALA A 471 -6.02 10.04 9.93
C ALA A 471 -6.08 11.51 10.39
N VAL A 472 -5.09 11.96 11.16
CA VAL A 472 -5.00 13.36 11.64
C VAL A 472 -4.88 14.34 10.46
N LEU A 473 -4.09 14.03 9.43
CA LEU A 473 -3.97 14.91 8.25
C LEU A 473 -5.24 14.95 7.40
N ILE A 474 -6.01 13.87 7.36
CA ILE A 474 -7.31 13.83 6.68
C ILE A 474 -8.31 14.74 7.40
N ILE A 475 -8.46 14.58 8.71
CA ILE A 475 -9.39 15.43 9.48
C ILE A 475 -8.94 16.91 9.50
N ARG A 476 -7.61 17.17 9.50
CA ARG A 476 -7.07 18.52 9.31
C ARG A 476 -7.52 19.14 7.98
N ALA A 477 -7.45 18.37 6.88
CA ALA A 477 -7.87 18.86 5.57
C ALA A 477 -9.40 19.07 5.49
N ALA A 478 -10.16 18.29 6.26
CA ALA A 478 -11.62 18.33 6.29
C ALA A 478 -12.22 19.32 7.31
N VAL A 479 -11.47 19.75 8.34
CA VAL A 479 -11.98 20.53 9.49
C VAL A 479 -12.67 21.83 9.07
N LYS A 480 -12.16 22.51 8.07
CA LYS A 480 -12.77 23.72 7.49
C LYS A 480 -13.96 23.47 6.57
N THR A 481 -14.37 22.20 6.41
CA THR A 481 -15.45 21.75 5.51
C THR A 481 -15.25 22.28 4.07
N PRO A 482 -14.15 21.94 3.40
CA PRO A 482 -13.84 22.42 2.07
C PRO A 482 -14.88 21.95 1.06
N ARG A 483 -15.12 22.71 -0.01
CA ARG A 483 -16.04 22.29 -1.09
C ARG A 483 -15.52 21.06 -1.85
N VAL A 484 -14.19 20.95 -1.99
CA VAL A 484 -13.52 19.77 -2.57
C VAL A 484 -12.42 19.29 -1.63
N LEU A 485 -12.43 18.01 -1.31
CA LEU A 485 -11.36 17.34 -0.58
C LEU A 485 -10.63 16.41 -1.55
N ILE A 486 -9.38 16.73 -1.82
CA ILE A 486 -8.48 15.95 -2.68
C ILE A 486 -7.70 14.97 -1.81
N LEU A 487 -7.78 13.71 -2.16
CA LEU A 487 -7.17 12.59 -1.46
C LEU A 487 -6.25 11.86 -2.44
N ASP A 488 -4.94 12.10 -2.33
CA ASP A 488 -3.94 11.46 -3.18
C ASP A 488 -3.33 10.27 -2.46
N GLU A 489 -3.77 9.07 -2.84
CA GLU A 489 -3.42 7.79 -2.24
C GLU A 489 -3.49 7.80 -0.69
N PRO A 490 -4.65 8.09 -0.09
CA PRO A 490 -4.77 8.32 1.35
C PRO A 490 -4.43 7.10 2.20
N CYS A 491 -4.58 5.90 1.65
CA CYS A 491 -4.33 4.63 2.35
C CYS A 491 -2.97 4.00 2.01
N HIS A 492 -2.11 4.68 1.26
CA HIS A 492 -0.79 4.14 0.91
C HIS A 492 0.06 3.86 2.15
N GLY A 493 0.62 2.64 2.25
CA GLY A 493 1.49 2.22 3.37
C GLY A 493 0.76 1.92 4.68
N LEU A 494 -0.57 1.81 4.67
CA LEU A 494 -1.38 1.44 5.83
C LEU A 494 -1.65 -0.07 5.87
N ASP A 495 -1.64 -0.63 7.08
CA ASP A 495 -2.18 -1.97 7.32
C ASP A 495 -3.72 -1.98 7.15
N GLU A 496 -4.30 -3.18 7.08
CA GLU A 496 -5.73 -3.36 6.83
C GLU A 496 -6.62 -2.63 7.85
N ASN A 497 -6.21 -2.61 9.11
CA ASN A 497 -6.98 -2.02 10.20
C ASN A 497 -7.07 -0.49 10.07
N TYR A 498 -5.91 0.16 9.82
CA TYR A 498 -5.88 1.61 9.61
C TYR A 498 -6.49 2.01 8.27
N ARG A 499 -6.27 1.23 7.22
CA ARG A 499 -6.90 1.45 5.92
C ARG A 499 -8.43 1.51 6.07
N GLN A 500 -9.03 0.53 6.74
CA GLN A 500 -10.47 0.48 6.91
C GLN A 500 -10.99 1.67 7.74
N LYS A 501 -10.29 2.06 8.79
CA LYS A 501 -10.63 3.26 9.57
C LYS A 501 -10.60 4.54 8.72
N ILE A 502 -9.63 4.67 7.82
CA ILE A 502 -9.54 5.80 6.89
C ILE A 502 -10.71 5.79 5.91
N LEU A 503 -11.05 4.65 5.32
CA LEU A 503 -12.19 4.56 4.40
C LEU A 503 -13.51 4.90 5.11
N ASP A 504 -13.72 4.37 6.32
CA ASP A 504 -14.90 4.70 7.14
C ASP A 504 -14.98 6.20 7.48
N LEU A 505 -13.84 6.82 7.76
CA LEU A 505 -13.75 8.27 8.00
C LEU A 505 -14.10 9.07 6.73
N LEU A 506 -13.58 8.67 5.57
CA LEU A 506 -13.86 9.34 4.29
C LEU A 506 -15.33 9.24 3.89
N GLU A 507 -15.95 8.06 4.05
CA GLU A 507 -17.38 7.88 3.85
C GLU A 507 -18.20 8.79 4.79
N THR A 508 -17.80 8.89 6.05
CA THR A 508 -18.46 9.78 7.01
C THR A 508 -18.35 11.25 6.59
N ILE A 509 -17.19 11.67 6.06
CA ILE A 509 -16.98 13.02 5.52
C ILE A 509 -17.89 13.26 4.30
N ALA A 510 -17.97 12.30 3.37
CA ALA A 510 -18.85 12.38 2.21
C ALA A 510 -20.31 12.54 2.62
N ASP A 511 -20.76 11.77 3.59
CA ASP A 511 -22.12 11.78 4.12
C ASP A 511 -22.52 13.11 4.80
N THR A 512 -21.56 13.97 5.15
CA THR A 512 -21.88 15.35 5.61
C THR A 512 -22.60 16.18 4.54
N GLY A 513 -22.50 15.80 3.26
CA GLY A 513 -23.08 16.47 2.11
C GLY A 513 -22.49 17.85 1.81
N THR A 514 -21.48 18.29 2.55
CA THR A 514 -20.87 19.62 2.41
C THR A 514 -19.58 19.61 1.60
N THR A 515 -18.94 18.47 1.52
CA THR A 515 -17.62 18.27 0.87
C THR A 515 -17.76 17.26 -0.26
N THR A 516 -17.24 17.61 -1.43
CA THR A 516 -17.13 16.69 -2.58
C THR A 516 -15.74 16.04 -2.55
N LEU A 517 -15.69 14.73 -2.62
CA LEU A 517 -14.42 13.99 -2.63
C LEU A 517 -13.89 13.86 -4.06
N LEU A 518 -12.60 14.10 -4.22
CA LEU A 518 -11.80 13.71 -5.38
C LEU A 518 -10.70 12.77 -4.87
N HIS A 519 -10.92 11.48 -5.04
CA HIS A 519 -10.07 10.43 -4.53
C HIS A 519 -9.21 9.85 -5.64
N VAL A 520 -7.92 9.73 -5.39
CA VAL A 520 -6.96 9.08 -6.29
C VAL A 520 -6.47 7.82 -5.61
N THR A 521 -6.78 6.68 -6.21
CA THR A 521 -6.21 5.38 -5.82
C THR A 521 -6.09 4.45 -7.01
N HIS A 522 -5.18 3.52 -6.93
CA HIS A 522 -5.04 2.43 -7.89
C HIS A 522 -5.53 1.10 -7.31
N ASP A 523 -5.94 1.08 -6.04
CA ASP A 523 -6.42 -0.11 -5.35
C ASP A 523 -7.96 -0.20 -5.41
N PRO A 524 -8.52 -1.23 -6.08
CA PRO A 524 -9.98 -1.40 -6.16
C PRO A 524 -10.68 -1.53 -4.81
N ALA A 525 -9.98 -1.98 -3.78
CA ALA A 525 -10.54 -2.14 -2.44
C ALA A 525 -10.58 -0.85 -1.62
N GLU A 526 -10.04 0.24 -2.14
CA GLU A 526 -10.10 1.56 -1.53
C GLU A 526 -11.22 2.43 -2.12
N VAL A 527 -11.95 1.94 -3.12
CA VAL A 527 -13.07 2.65 -3.73
C VAL A 527 -14.20 2.79 -2.71
N LEU A 528 -14.67 4.02 -2.52
CA LEU A 528 -15.73 4.34 -1.58
C LEU A 528 -17.12 4.05 -2.21
N GLU A 529 -18.10 3.71 -1.37
CA GLU A 529 -19.47 3.45 -1.83
C GLU A 529 -20.12 4.70 -2.46
N CYS A 530 -19.71 5.90 -2.04
CA CYS A 530 -20.17 7.16 -2.58
C CYS A 530 -19.57 7.53 -3.95
N GLU A 531 -18.49 6.88 -4.40
CA GLU A 531 -17.76 7.17 -5.63
C GLU A 531 -18.38 6.46 -6.83
N LYS A 532 -19.45 7.03 -7.39
CA LYS A 532 -20.13 6.49 -8.58
C LYS A 532 -19.58 7.02 -9.90
N HIS A 533 -18.70 8.01 -9.85
CA HIS A 533 -18.11 8.65 -11.03
C HIS A 533 -16.60 8.38 -11.05
N ILE A 534 -16.12 7.88 -12.18
CA ILE A 534 -14.72 7.50 -12.34
C ILE A 534 -14.15 8.23 -13.55
N LEU A 535 -13.04 8.95 -13.33
CA LEU A 535 -12.18 9.42 -14.42
C LEU A 535 -11.00 8.45 -14.54
N GLU A 536 -11.00 7.66 -15.59
CA GLU A 536 -9.96 6.66 -15.86
C GLU A 536 -9.04 7.16 -16.97
N LEU A 537 -7.72 7.19 -16.69
CA LEU A 537 -6.70 7.68 -17.62
C LEU A 537 -6.01 6.51 -18.32
N HIS A 538 -5.84 6.63 -19.66
CA HIS A 538 -5.24 5.62 -20.53
C HIS A 538 -4.18 6.26 -21.43
N PRO A 539 -2.91 6.41 -20.99
CA PRO A 539 -1.88 7.16 -21.72
C PRO A 539 -1.56 6.61 -23.12
N ASP A 540 -1.84 5.33 -23.37
CA ASP A 540 -1.51 4.64 -24.63
C ASP A 540 -2.75 4.42 -25.54
N GLN A 541 -3.87 5.09 -25.27
CA GLN A 541 -5.12 4.93 -26.01
C GLN A 541 -5.66 6.29 -26.51
N GLU A 542 -6.51 6.24 -27.53
CA GLU A 542 -7.30 7.39 -27.96
C GLU A 542 -8.80 7.06 -27.83
N PRO A 543 -9.56 7.84 -27.03
CA PRO A 543 -9.11 8.97 -26.18
C PRO A 543 -8.27 8.51 -24.99
N MET A 544 -7.36 9.39 -24.50
CA MET A 544 -6.47 9.12 -23.36
C MET A 544 -7.20 9.06 -22.02
N TYR A 545 -8.52 9.21 -22.02
CA TYR A 545 -9.33 9.12 -20.80
C TYR A 545 -10.70 8.54 -21.09
N ARG A 546 -11.33 8.03 -20.05
CA ARG A 546 -12.72 7.56 -20.06
C ARG A 546 -13.44 8.03 -18.81
N ILE A 547 -14.63 8.53 -18.96
CA ILE A 547 -15.55 8.83 -17.85
C ILE A 547 -16.53 7.66 -17.73
N ILE A 548 -16.63 7.11 -16.52
CA ILE A 548 -17.52 6.02 -16.19
C ILE A 548 -18.48 6.53 -15.13
N GLU A 549 -19.77 6.36 -15.36
CA GLU A 549 -20.83 6.64 -14.40
C GLU A 549 -21.49 5.29 -14.04
N GLU A 550 -21.32 4.85 -12.81
CA GLU A 550 -21.98 3.63 -12.33
C GLU A 550 -23.43 3.96 -12.01
N SER A 551 -24.33 3.37 -12.74
CA SER A 551 -25.78 3.45 -12.45
C SER A 551 -26.08 2.74 -11.14
N ASN A 552 -26.94 3.35 -10.32
CA ASN A 552 -27.44 2.78 -9.06
C ASN A 552 -28.06 1.40 -9.22
#